data_b3065b587098aa230aea7f3b816dde8e
#
_entry.id   b3065b587098aa230aea7f3b816dde8e
#
_cell.length_a   1.000
_cell.length_b   1.000
_cell.length_c   1.000
_cell.angle_alpha   90.00
_cell.angle_beta   90.00
_cell.angle_gamma   90.00
#
_symmetry.space_group_name_H-M   'P 1'
#
loop_
_entity.id
_entity.type
_entity.pdbx_description
1 polymer ?
#
loop_
_entity_poly.entity_id
_entity_poly.type
_entity_poly.pdbx_seq_one_letter_code
_entity_poly.pdbx_strand_id
1 'polypeptide(L)'
;MMKFTLIRPPVLMPTFNMADLVVPPIGPAYVAAAVRQAGHEVCFIDAISLAIEQYTPRDTGTLMHGLAIPAIVDRIPEDTGVVGVSSNFSFEWPVCRELLQAIRARFPKTLLVAGGEHVTAVPEFSLAQSPLDVIVLGEGEETMADLLRVYEQGGIGQLSTVPGLVYRDASGQIQHTAVRPRIADLNAIPRPAWDLLPLEEYLSRGYGFGVNRGRSIPVLASRGCPYQCTFCSNPTMWTVRWKPRDPGDLLDEIADLQREYQATNFDFYDLTMIVNKQWIIDFCHGIEQRKMKFTWQLPSGTRSEAIDDEVSRLLYQTGCRNISYSPESGSEETLNLIKKRVSIPQLLKSMRLAVRNGLNVKSNFIFGFPEDRWKNLWETYRVIVRAAWAGIHDIAIWVFVPYPGSELFDQLRSEGRIQEMDDAYFGRLAAYADVTQTYSYCRALGRKQLLGARVAGTFLFYGVAWLLRPWRPFRILINSISGHLESRSELAVRGFFKRLLKGWA
;
A
#
# COMPACT_ATOMS: atom_id res chain seq x y z
N MET A 1 25.98 12.02 17.77
CA MET A 1 24.58 11.53 17.95
C MET A 1 23.64 12.63 17.53
N MET A 2 22.87 12.43 16.47
CA MET A 2 21.93 13.42 15.92
C MET A 2 20.49 13.11 16.36
N LYS A 3 19.66 14.14 16.48
CA LYS A 3 18.22 13.98 16.62
C LYS A 3 17.58 14.00 15.24
N PHE A 4 16.89 12.92 14.90
CA PHE A 4 16.17 12.70 13.66
C PHE A 4 14.66 12.70 13.91
N THR A 5 13.92 13.60 13.28
CA THR A 5 12.46 13.58 13.32
C THR A 5 11.92 12.96 12.06
N LEU A 6 11.24 11.82 12.18
CA LEU A 6 10.57 11.14 11.09
C LEU A 6 9.08 11.49 11.09
N ILE A 7 8.55 11.91 9.96
CA ILE A 7 7.17 12.34 9.82
C ILE A 7 6.45 11.44 8.80
N ARG A 8 5.34 10.86 9.23
CA ARG A 8 4.31 10.38 8.32
C ARG A 8 3.30 11.50 8.12
N PRO A 9 3.14 12.03 6.88
CA PRO A 9 2.17 13.07 6.57
C PRO A 9 0.72 12.62 6.78
N PRO A 10 -0.24 13.57 6.85
CA PRO A 10 -1.65 13.25 6.74
C PRO A 10 -1.97 12.71 5.34
N VAL A 11 -2.99 11.87 5.25
CA VAL A 11 -3.41 11.21 4.01
C VAL A 11 -4.48 12.02 3.30
N LEU A 12 -4.37 12.13 1.98
CA LEU A 12 -5.47 12.60 1.13
C LEU A 12 -6.41 11.45 0.81
N MET A 13 -7.71 11.69 0.91
CA MET A 13 -8.72 10.72 0.54
C MET A 13 -9.88 11.39 -0.20
N PRO A 14 -10.48 10.71 -1.20
CA PRO A 14 -11.70 11.20 -1.82
C PRO A 14 -12.84 11.28 -0.82
N THR A 15 -13.73 12.25 -0.98
CA THR A 15 -14.92 12.40 -0.12
C THR A 15 -15.81 11.15 -0.14
N PHE A 16 -15.86 10.44 -1.27
CA PHE A 16 -16.58 9.17 -1.43
C PHE A 16 -15.60 7.99 -1.50
N ASN A 17 -14.84 7.79 -0.44
CA ASN A 17 -13.95 6.63 -0.34
C ASN A 17 -14.70 5.42 0.22
N MET A 18 -14.60 4.27 -0.44
CA MET A 18 -15.17 3.00 0.03
C MET A 18 -14.26 2.24 0.99
N ALA A 19 -13.00 2.65 1.14
CA ALA A 19 -12.04 1.98 2.00
C ALA A 19 -11.12 3.01 2.66
N ASP A 20 -11.27 3.24 3.95
CA ASP A 20 -10.32 4.03 4.72
C ASP A 20 -8.99 3.28 4.78
N LEU A 21 -7.97 3.82 4.10
CA LEU A 21 -6.61 3.30 4.12
C LEU A 21 -5.83 3.83 5.33
N VAL A 22 -6.47 3.79 6.49
CA VAL A 22 -5.86 4.16 7.77
C VAL A 22 -5.15 2.95 8.32
N VAL A 23 -3.84 2.94 8.18
CA VAL A 23 -3.02 1.77 8.50
C VAL A 23 -1.76 2.20 9.25
N PRO A 24 -1.26 1.39 10.21
CA PRO A 24 0.02 1.67 10.84
C PRO A 24 1.17 1.75 9.80
N PRO A 25 2.09 2.71 9.92
CA PRO A 25 3.12 3.00 8.91
C PRO A 25 4.35 2.09 9.04
N ILE A 26 4.26 0.86 8.55
CA ILE A 26 5.31 -0.16 8.72
C ILE A 26 6.67 0.26 8.10
N GLY A 27 6.67 0.87 6.91
CA GLY A 27 7.90 1.32 6.26
C GLY A 27 8.66 2.36 7.10
N PRO A 28 8.03 3.49 7.47
CA PRO A 28 8.61 4.45 8.41
C PRO A 28 9.06 3.83 9.75
N ALA A 29 8.30 2.86 10.30
CA ALA A 29 8.68 2.19 11.54
C ALA A 29 9.96 1.35 11.40
N TYR A 30 10.21 0.71 10.25
CA TYR A 30 11.50 0.06 9.94
C TYR A 30 12.65 1.06 9.86
N VAL A 31 12.45 2.18 9.16
CA VAL A 31 13.48 3.24 9.06
C VAL A 31 13.81 3.82 10.43
N ALA A 32 12.80 4.09 11.26
CA ALA A 32 12.98 4.57 12.64
C ALA A 32 13.80 3.57 13.48
N ALA A 33 13.51 2.28 13.36
CA ALA A 33 14.24 1.22 14.06
C ALA A 33 15.71 1.18 13.63
N ALA A 34 16.00 1.24 12.34
CA ALA A 34 17.36 1.22 11.80
C ALA A 34 18.17 2.44 12.22
N VAL A 35 17.58 3.63 12.20
CA VAL A 35 18.22 4.87 12.64
C VAL A 35 18.51 4.82 14.15
N ARG A 36 17.56 4.32 14.95
CA ARG A 36 17.76 4.12 16.41
C ARG A 36 18.88 3.09 16.68
N GLN A 37 18.91 1.99 15.93
CA GLN A 37 19.98 0.98 16.06
C GLN A 37 21.35 1.56 15.69
N ALA A 38 21.44 2.52 14.77
CA ALA A 38 22.65 3.23 14.40
C ALA A 38 23.11 4.26 15.48
N GLY A 39 22.39 4.39 16.60
CA GLY A 39 22.76 5.23 17.74
C GLY A 39 22.26 6.67 17.66
N HIS A 40 21.29 6.98 16.82
CA HIS A 40 20.66 8.30 16.74
C HIS A 40 19.36 8.35 17.57
N GLU A 41 19.02 9.55 18.05
CA GLU A 41 17.73 9.80 18.71
C GLU A 41 16.64 9.96 17.65
N VAL A 42 15.51 9.28 17.81
CA VAL A 42 14.40 9.32 16.86
C VAL A 42 13.14 9.87 17.52
N CYS A 43 12.62 10.95 16.97
CA CYS A 43 11.26 11.44 17.22
C CYS A 43 10.37 11.02 16.04
N PHE A 44 9.27 10.31 16.31
CA PHE A 44 8.35 9.90 15.25
C PHE A 44 7.02 10.63 15.37
N ILE A 45 6.65 11.40 14.35
CA ILE A 45 5.38 12.12 14.23
C ILE A 45 4.51 11.41 13.19
N ASP A 46 3.57 10.61 13.64
CA ASP A 46 2.55 10.02 12.75
C ASP A 46 1.30 10.91 12.77
N ALA A 47 1.13 11.71 11.73
CA ALA A 47 0.04 12.68 11.65
C ALA A 47 -1.35 12.05 11.70
N ILE A 48 -1.47 10.76 11.36
CA ILE A 48 -2.76 10.06 11.36
C ILE A 48 -3.09 9.58 12.76
N SER A 49 -2.21 8.84 13.44
CA SER A 49 -2.49 8.32 14.78
C SER A 49 -2.71 9.44 15.80
N LEU A 50 -1.99 10.56 15.65
CA LEU A 50 -2.13 11.73 16.54
C LEU A 50 -3.46 12.50 16.36
N ALA A 51 -4.20 12.26 15.27
CA ALA A 51 -5.49 12.89 14.99
C ALA A 51 -6.38 11.98 14.13
N ILE A 52 -6.56 10.74 14.57
CA ILE A 52 -7.16 9.65 13.79
C ILE A 52 -8.64 9.86 13.42
N GLU A 53 -9.33 10.80 14.07
CA GLU A 53 -10.71 11.17 13.77
C GLU A 53 -10.83 12.54 13.10
N GLN A 54 -9.69 13.20 12.81
CA GLN A 54 -9.69 14.54 12.22
C GLN A 54 -9.68 14.46 10.70
N TYR A 55 -10.70 15.06 10.09
CA TYR A 55 -10.85 15.20 8.64
C TYR A 55 -10.99 16.67 8.30
N THR A 56 -10.14 17.18 7.44
CA THR A 56 -10.15 18.58 7.00
C THR A 56 -10.50 18.65 5.52
N PRO A 57 -11.63 19.29 5.13
CA PRO A 57 -11.98 19.47 3.73
C PRO A 57 -10.92 20.25 2.94
N ARG A 58 -10.73 19.90 1.67
CA ARG A 58 -9.86 20.62 0.73
C ARG A 58 -10.65 21.02 -0.52
N ASP A 59 -10.20 22.06 -1.20
CA ASP A 59 -10.91 22.68 -2.34
C ASP A 59 -11.11 21.73 -3.55
N THR A 60 -10.39 20.62 -3.58
CA THR A 60 -10.41 19.66 -4.69
C THR A 60 -11.46 18.56 -4.55
N GLY A 61 -12.38 18.65 -3.56
CA GLY A 61 -13.34 17.56 -3.26
C GLY A 61 -12.68 16.36 -2.60
N THR A 62 -11.53 16.57 -1.95
CA THR A 62 -10.82 15.61 -1.14
C THR A 62 -10.85 16.02 0.33
N LEU A 63 -10.61 15.06 1.20
CA LEU A 63 -10.41 15.26 2.64
C LEU A 63 -8.95 14.98 2.99
N MET A 64 -8.37 15.81 3.83
CA MET A 64 -7.10 15.51 4.49
C MET A 64 -7.41 14.86 5.84
N HIS A 65 -6.91 13.65 6.04
CA HIS A 65 -7.10 12.88 7.27
C HIS A 65 -5.83 12.88 8.11
N GLY A 66 -5.95 13.30 9.36
CA GLY A 66 -4.86 13.44 10.32
C GLY A 66 -4.62 14.88 10.75
N LEU A 67 -3.50 15.12 11.42
CA LEU A 67 -3.10 16.43 11.89
C LEU A 67 -2.99 17.45 10.75
N ALA A 68 -3.44 18.67 11.02
CA ALA A 68 -3.17 19.82 10.14
C ALA A 68 -1.66 20.13 10.10
N ILE A 69 -1.19 20.64 8.95
CA ILE A 69 0.24 20.91 8.72
C ILE A 69 0.87 21.78 9.80
N PRO A 70 0.27 22.92 10.25
CA PRO A 70 0.85 23.71 11.33
C PRO A 70 1.05 22.89 12.61
N ALA A 71 0.08 22.07 12.98
CA ALA A 71 0.17 21.23 14.17
C ALA A 71 1.24 20.13 14.09
N ILE A 72 1.61 19.70 12.90
CA ILE A 72 2.75 18.80 12.67
C ILE A 72 4.05 19.57 12.90
N VAL A 73 4.19 20.76 12.29
CA VAL A 73 5.39 21.59 12.38
C VAL A 73 5.68 21.99 13.84
N ASP A 74 4.65 22.33 14.61
CA ASP A 74 4.76 22.69 16.03
C ASP A 74 5.25 21.52 16.93
N ARG A 75 5.14 20.28 16.45
CA ARG A 75 5.60 19.09 17.18
C ARG A 75 7.06 18.69 16.86
N ILE A 76 7.67 19.32 15.87
CA ILE A 76 9.09 19.06 15.55
C ILE A 76 9.94 19.67 16.66
N PRO A 77 10.79 18.89 17.35
CA PRO A 77 11.69 19.42 18.37
C PRO A 77 12.63 20.49 17.79
N GLU A 78 12.83 21.58 18.51
CA GLU A 78 13.68 22.71 18.08
C GLU A 78 15.14 22.30 17.82
N ASP A 79 15.61 21.29 18.50
CA ASP A 79 16.98 20.74 18.38
C ASP A 79 17.11 19.64 17.33
N THR A 80 16.09 19.45 16.48
CA THR A 80 16.12 18.45 15.38
C THR A 80 17.15 18.84 14.34
N GLY A 81 18.11 17.96 14.10
CA GLY A 81 19.17 18.14 13.09
C GLY A 81 18.72 17.74 11.67
N VAL A 82 17.89 16.72 11.57
CA VAL A 82 17.39 16.17 10.30
C VAL A 82 15.90 15.86 10.43
N VAL A 83 15.12 16.28 9.45
CA VAL A 83 13.70 15.93 9.31
C VAL A 83 13.51 15.04 8.08
N GLY A 84 13.00 13.83 8.31
CA GLY A 84 12.62 12.89 7.24
C GLY A 84 11.10 12.85 7.06
N VAL A 85 10.64 12.91 5.81
CA VAL A 85 9.22 12.83 5.46
C VAL A 85 8.97 11.58 4.60
N SER A 86 8.01 10.75 5.01
CA SER A 86 7.60 9.58 4.23
C SER A 86 6.68 10.01 3.09
N SER A 87 7.05 9.70 1.83
CA SER A 87 6.28 10.01 0.63
C SER A 87 6.05 8.75 -0.21
N ASN A 88 5.04 7.98 0.16
CA ASN A 88 4.76 6.67 -0.48
C ASN A 88 3.82 6.79 -1.67
N PHE A 89 2.70 7.47 -1.51
CA PHE A 89 1.66 7.52 -2.54
C PHE A 89 1.72 8.82 -3.33
N SER A 90 1.81 8.72 -4.66
CA SER A 90 1.95 9.90 -5.53
C SER A 90 0.77 10.87 -5.43
N PHE A 91 -0.45 10.39 -5.18
CA PHE A 91 -1.60 11.28 -5.01
C PHE A 91 -1.54 12.14 -3.73
N GLU A 92 -0.67 11.79 -2.77
CA GLU A 92 -0.43 12.54 -1.53
C GLU A 92 0.66 13.61 -1.68
N TRP A 93 1.36 13.64 -2.83
CA TRP A 93 2.47 14.55 -3.06
C TRP A 93 2.14 16.04 -2.82
N PRO A 94 0.97 16.58 -3.23
CA PRO A 94 0.63 17.97 -2.95
C PRO A 94 0.69 18.32 -1.44
N VAL A 95 0.18 17.44 -0.57
CA VAL A 95 0.23 17.62 0.89
C VAL A 95 1.64 17.43 1.44
N CYS A 96 2.38 16.46 0.94
CA CYS A 96 3.79 16.29 1.28
C CYS A 96 4.60 17.54 0.95
N ARG A 97 4.39 18.13 -0.23
CA ARG A 97 5.06 19.36 -0.68
C ARG A 97 4.72 20.55 0.22
N GLU A 98 3.44 20.76 0.56
CA GLU A 98 3.01 21.80 1.49
C GLU A 98 3.66 21.63 2.87
N LEU A 99 3.70 20.41 3.39
CA LEU A 99 4.34 20.10 4.65
C LEU A 99 5.84 20.44 4.62
N LEU A 100 6.54 20.04 3.56
CA LEU A 100 7.96 20.34 3.37
C LEU A 100 8.23 21.86 3.33
N GLN A 101 7.36 22.63 2.65
CA GLN A 101 7.44 24.08 2.59
C GLN A 101 7.25 24.71 3.99
N ALA A 102 6.26 24.22 4.75
CA ALA A 102 6.00 24.71 6.11
C ALA A 102 7.17 24.36 7.06
N ILE A 103 7.76 23.17 6.95
CA ILE A 103 8.93 22.77 7.73
C ILE A 103 10.11 23.68 7.40
N ARG A 104 10.42 23.91 6.12
CA ARG A 104 11.53 24.78 5.69
C ARG A 104 11.37 26.21 6.20
N ALA A 105 10.13 26.73 6.19
CA ALA A 105 9.86 28.09 6.70
C ALA A 105 10.18 28.23 8.20
N ARG A 106 9.87 27.19 9.01
CA ARG A 106 10.13 27.19 10.45
C ARG A 106 11.56 26.78 10.82
N PHE A 107 12.13 25.83 10.06
CA PHE A 107 13.46 25.25 10.28
C PHE A 107 14.36 25.44 9.05
N PRO A 108 14.86 26.67 8.80
CA PRO A 108 15.56 27.00 7.55
C PRO A 108 16.90 26.28 7.36
N LYS A 109 17.51 25.81 8.44
CA LYS A 109 18.85 25.17 8.43
C LYS A 109 18.82 23.66 8.57
N THR A 110 17.69 23.08 8.93
CA THR A 110 17.56 21.62 9.14
C THR A 110 17.61 20.88 7.81
N LEU A 111 18.33 19.78 7.76
CA LEU A 111 18.38 18.92 6.58
C LEU A 111 17.01 18.28 6.36
N LEU A 112 16.39 18.54 5.20
CA LEU A 112 15.11 17.94 4.82
C LEU A 112 15.32 16.76 3.88
N VAL A 113 14.88 15.59 4.33
CA VAL A 113 15.02 14.32 3.63
C VAL A 113 13.63 13.76 3.33
N ALA A 114 13.45 13.16 2.16
CA ALA A 114 12.26 12.35 1.88
C ALA A 114 12.67 10.96 1.40
N GLY A 115 11.82 9.98 1.69
CA GLY A 115 11.93 8.61 1.19
C GLY A 115 10.55 8.04 0.91
N GLY A 116 10.50 6.93 0.18
CA GLY A 116 9.28 6.23 -0.20
C GLY A 116 9.10 6.13 -1.70
N GLU A 117 8.01 5.50 -2.12
CA GLU A 117 7.82 5.09 -3.50
C GLU A 117 7.68 6.28 -4.47
N HIS A 118 6.96 7.34 -4.08
CA HIS A 118 6.79 8.51 -4.93
C HIS A 118 8.11 9.19 -5.27
N VAL A 119 8.89 9.57 -4.23
CA VAL A 119 10.15 10.29 -4.44
C VAL A 119 11.24 9.40 -5.06
N THR A 120 11.15 8.07 -4.88
CA THR A 120 12.00 7.11 -5.59
C THR A 120 11.67 7.06 -7.09
N ALA A 121 10.39 7.19 -7.44
CA ALA A 121 9.93 7.13 -8.83
C ALA A 121 10.24 8.40 -9.63
N VAL A 122 10.22 9.58 -8.98
CA VAL A 122 10.41 10.89 -9.65
C VAL A 122 11.27 11.83 -8.79
N PRO A 123 12.54 11.46 -8.51
CA PRO A 123 13.36 12.20 -7.55
C PRO A 123 13.69 13.62 -8.00
N GLU A 124 14.10 13.83 -9.25
CA GLU A 124 14.44 15.16 -9.76
C GLU A 124 13.22 16.09 -9.75
N PHE A 125 12.04 15.56 -10.13
CA PHE A 125 10.80 16.30 -10.07
C PHE A 125 10.48 16.70 -8.63
N SER A 126 10.61 15.79 -7.69
CA SER A 126 10.31 16.03 -6.27
C SER A 126 11.26 17.08 -5.68
N LEU A 127 12.55 17.03 -5.99
CA LEU A 127 13.50 18.07 -5.61
C LEU A 127 13.14 19.41 -6.26
N ALA A 128 12.80 19.45 -7.55
CA ALA A 128 12.49 20.70 -8.25
C ALA A 128 11.23 21.38 -7.69
N GLN A 129 10.24 20.61 -7.19
CA GLN A 129 8.96 21.11 -6.71
C GLN A 129 8.91 21.42 -5.22
N SER A 130 9.95 21.10 -4.47
CA SER A 130 9.94 21.21 -3.00
C SER A 130 11.29 21.70 -2.45
N PRO A 131 11.34 22.16 -1.19
CA PRO A 131 12.60 22.54 -0.54
C PRO A 131 13.37 21.36 0.05
N LEU A 132 13.22 20.15 -0.52
CA LEU A 132 14.02 18.99 -0.15
C LEU A 132 15.49 19.21 -0.44
N ASP A 133 16.35 18.75 0.46
CA ASP A 133 17.79 18.69 0.27
C ASP A 133 18.21 17.33 -0.27
N VAL A 134 17.60 16.25 0.24
CA VAL A 134 17.99 14.86 -0.05
C VAL A 134 16.77 13.98 -0.26
N ILE A 135 16.87 13.07 -1.22
CA ILE A 135 15.94 11.95 -1.42
C ILE A 135 16.70 10.63 -1.21
N VAL A 136 16.10 9.77 -0.40
CA VAL A 136 16.54 8.39 -0.17
C VAL A 136 15.78 7.47 -1.12
N LEU A 137 16.51 6.79 -2.00
CA LEU A 137 15.95 5.90 -3.01
C LEU A 137 15.80 4.46 -2.48
N GLY A 138 14.70 3.80 -2.82
CA GLY A 138 14.48 2.39 -2.50
C GLY A 138 14.36 2.09 -1.00
N GLU A 139 15.08 1.09 -0.52
CA GLU A 139 15.09 0.68 0.89
C GLU A 139 15.84 1.72 1.74
N GLY A 140 15.13 2.30 2.70
CA GLY A 140 15.62 3.46 3.46
C GLY A 140 16.46 3.13 4.70
N GLU A 141 16.41 1.91 5.21
CA GLU A 141 16.96 1.54 6.52
C GLU A 141 18.48 1.79 6.62
N GLU A 142 19.24 1.14 5.76
CA GLU A 142 20.71 1.30 5.73
C GLU A 142 21.10 2.68 5.19
N THR A 143 20.36 3.18 4.19
CA THR A 143 20.67 4.46 3.56
C THR A 143 20.52 5.62 4.54
N MET A 144 19.45 5.63 5.37
CA MET A 144 19.26 6.67 6.38
C MET A 144 20.32 6.61 7.47
N ALA A 145 20.67 5.42 7.95
CA ALA A 145 21.74 5.26 8.94
C ALA A 145 23.09 5.80 8.43
N ASP A 146 23.46 5.45 7.18
CA ASP A 146 24.68 5.96 6.55
C ASP A 146 24.62 7.47 6.31
N LEU A 147 23.46 7.99 5.83
CA LEU A 147 23.28 9.41 5.61
C LEU A 147 23.50 10.20 6.90
N LEU A 148 22.87 9.81 7.99
CA LEU A 148 22.99 10.52 9.27
C LEU A 148 24.42 10.48 9.78
N ARG A 149 25.10 9.34 9.72
CA ARG A 149 26.49 9.17 10.12
C ARG A 149 27.42 10.08 9.31
N VAL A 150 27.29 10.10 7.98
CA VAL A 150 28.14 10.90 7.08
C VAL A 150 27.84 12.40 7.23
N TYR A 151 26.56 12.75 7.34
CA TYR A 151 26.14 14.15 7.52
C TYR A 151 26.63 14.74 8.85
N GLU A 152 26.62 13.97 9.94
CA GLU A 152 27.19 14.38 11.23
C GLU A 152 28.67 14.69 11.17
N GLN A 153 29.44 13.97 10.34
CA GLN A 153 30.87 14.08 10.23
C GLN A 153 31.32 15.21 9.29
N GLY A 154 30.63 15.44 8.18
CA GLY A 154 31.12 16.32 7.13
C GLY A 154 30.04 17.12 6.38
N GLY A 155 28.79 17.10 6.86
CA GLY A 155 27.70 17.85 6.25
C GLY A 155 27.34 17.33 4.85
N ILE A 156 26.66 18.19 4.08
CA ILE A 156 26.15 17.86 2.73
C ILE A 156 27.26 17.55 1.73
N GLY A 157 28.45 18.09 1.92
CA GLY A 157 29.59 17.91 1.02
C GLY A 157 30.13 16.48 0.94
N GLN A 158 29.83 15.63 1.95
CA GLN A 158 30.27 14.24 1.95
C GLN A 158 29.18 13.23 1.54
N LEU A 159 27.98 13.68 1.25
CA LEU A 159 26.87 12.80 0.87
C LEU A 159 27.11 11.99 -0.42
N SER A 160 28.04 12.43 -1.28
CA SER A 160 28.45 11.68 -2.47
C SER A 160 28.98 10.26 -2.16
N THR A 161 29.41 10.01 -0.93
CA THR A 161 29.91 8.71 -0.47
C THR A 161 28.80 7.74 -0.05
N VAL A 162 27.57 8.23 0.14
CA VAL A 162 26.42 7.42 0.58
C VAL A 162 25.66 6.92 -0.65
N PRO A 163 25.62 5.62 -0.95
CA PRO A 163 24.84 5.13 -2.08
C PRO A 163 23.33 5.23 -1.84
N GLY A 164 22.56 5.39 -2.91
CA GLY A 164 21.09 5.44 -2.87
C GLY A 164 20.52 6.83 -2.59
N LEU A 165 21.24 7.90 -2.88
CA LEU A 165 20.78 9.28 -2.70
C LEU A 165 20.61 10.02 -4.02
N VAL A 166 19.63 10.94 -4.04
CA VAL A 166 19.58 12.08 -4.96
C VAL A 166 19.49 13.33 -4.10
N TYR A 167 20.40 14.29 -4.28
CA TYR A 167 20.50 15.44 -3.37
C TYR A 167 20.94 16.72 -4.08
N ARG A 168 20.72 17.87 -3.45
CA ARG A 168 21.28 19.15 -3.88
C ARG A 168 22.64 19.34 -3.23
N ASP A 169 23.66 19.57 -4.03
CA ASP A 169 24.98 19.96 -3.52
C ASP A 169 25.00 21.43 -3.04
N ALA A 170 26.16 21.87 -2.53
CA ALA A 170 26.33 23.25 -2.04
C ALA A 170 26.15 24.32 -3.13
N SER A 171 26.24 23.96 -4.41
CA SER A 171 25.96 24.85 -5.55
C SER A 171 24.47 24.84 -5.96
N GLY A 172 23.65 24.00 -5.33
CA GLY A 172 22.24 23.81 -5.67
C GLY A 172 21.99 22.84 -6.83
N GLN A 173 23.05 22.20 -7.36
CA GLN A 173 22.91 21.23 -8.44
C GLN A 173 22.46 19.87 -7.91
N ILE A 174 21.64 19.18 -8.71
CA ILE A 174 21.16 17.84 -8.37
C ILE A 174 22.27 16.81 -8.69
N GLN A 175 22.61 16.05 -7.68
CA GLN A 175 23.60 14.97 -7.73
C GLN A 175 22.95 13.62 -7.47
N HIS A 176 23.42 12.60 -8.17
CA HIS A 176 23.07 11.20 -7.96
C HIS A 176 24.26 10.44 -7.41
N THR A 177 24.04 9.68 -6.36
CA THR A 177 25.09 8.78 -5.86
C THR A 177 24.98 7.40 -6.52
N ALA A 178 25.92 6.50 -6.21
CA ALA A 178 25.86 5.13 -6.67
C ALA A 178 24.55 4.44 -6.22
N VAL A 179 24.03 3.55 -7.04
CA VAL A 179 22.84 2.75 -6.67
C VAL A 179 23.17 1.87 -5.48
N ARG A 180 22.33 1.91 -4.44
CA ARG A 180 22.47 0.99 -3.31
C ARG A 180 21.93 -0.39 -3.70
N PRO A 181 22.70 -1.47 -3.50
CA PRO A 181 22.16 -2.82 -3.61
C PRO A 181 21.01 -3.05 -2.63
N ARG A 182 20.03 -3.86 -3.03
CA ARG A 182 18.95 -4.29 -2.14
C ARG A 182 19.51 -5.01 -0.93
N ILE A 183 18.95 -4.75 0.26
CA ILE A 183 19.30 -5.44 1.52
C ILE A 183 19.38 -6.94 1.28
N ALA A 184 20.52 -7.54 1.63
CA ALA A 184 20.80 -8.93 1.29
C ALA A 184 19.98 -9.90 2.15
N ASP A 185 19.98 -9.68 3.46
CA ASP A 185 19.27 -10.47 4.46
C ASP A 185 18.21 -9.62 5.18
N LEU A 186 16.94 -9.93 4.97
CA LEU A 186 15.84 -9.23 5.63
C LEU A 186 15.70 -9.55 7.11
N ASN A 187 16.30 -10.66 7.59
CA ASN A 187 16.27 -11.03 9.01
C ASN A 187 17.25 -10.19 9.83
N ALA A 188 18.27 -9.61 9.17
CA ALA A 188 19.24 -8.72 9.83
C ALA A 188 18.69 -7.30 10.08
N ILE A 189 17.55 -6.94 9.49
CA ILE A 189 16.93 -5.62 9.69
C ILE A 189 16.26 -5.59 11.07
N PRO A 190 16.44 -4.51 11.87
CA PRO A 190 15.73 -4.40 13.13
C PRO A 190 14.21 -4.41 12.92
N ARG A 191 13.47 -5.00 13.84
CA ARG A 191 12.00 -5.01 13.81
C ARG A 191 11.44 -3.59 13.88
N PRO A 192 10.25 -3.34 13.31
CA PRO A 192 9.67 -1.99 13.30
C PRO A 192 9.56 -1.37 14.68
N ALA A 193 9.92 -0.12 14.83
CA ALA A 193 9.88 0.62 16.09
C ALA A 193 8.46 1.08 16.43
N TRP A 194 7.57 0.14 16.70
CA TRP A 194 6.16 0.42 17.02
C TRP A 194 5.98 1.24 18.31
N ASP A 195 6.93 1.14 19.22
CA ASP A 195 6.99 1.88 20.48
C ASP A 195 7.18 3.40 20.31
N LEU A 196 7.64 3.85 19.14
CA LEU A 196 7.83 5.27 18.83
C LEU A 196 6.57 5.99 18.34
N LEU A 197 5.46 5.29 18.17
CA LEU A 197 4.20 5.88 17.70
C LEU A 197 3.00 5.41 18.54
N PRO A 198 1.89 6.18 18.54
CA PRO A 198 0.69 5.79 19.28
C PRO A 198 -0.05 4.66 18.56
N LEU A 199 0.55 3.46 18.51
CA LEU A 199 0.03 2.29 17.81
C LEU A 199 -1.36 1.89 18.32
N GLU A 200 -1.64 2.11 19.63
CA GLU A 200 -2.93 1.81 20.26
C GLU A 200 -4.11 2.49 19.58
N GLU A 201 -3.92 3.68 19.02
CA GLU A 201 -4.96 4.40 18.28
C GLU A 201 -5.46 3.63 17.06
N TYR A 202 -4.59 2.83 16.42
CA TYR A 202 -4.98 1.93 15.34
C TYR A 202 -5.60 0.65 15.88
N LEU A 203 -4.98 0.04 16.88
CA LEU A 203 -5.35 -1.29 17.38
C LEU A 203 -6.73 -1.30 18.05
N SER A 204 -7.02 -0.33 18.92
CA SER A 204 -8.29 -0.24 19.63
C SER A 204 -9.48 0.00 18.71
N ARG A 205 -9.24 0.65 17.56
CA ARG A 205 -10.27 0.96 16.56
C ARG A 205 -10.37 -0.08 15.44
N GLY A 206 -9.45 -1.04 15.41
CA GLY A 206 -9.37 -2.09 14.39
C GLY A 206 -9.03 -1.59 13.00
N TYR A 207 -8.22 -0.55 12.92
CA TYR A 207 -7.71 -0.05 11.65
C TYR A 207 -6.62 -0.98 11.10
N GLY A 208 -6.71 -1.30 9.81
CA GLY A 208 -5.76 -2.14 9.09
C GLY A 208 -6.09 -2.20 7.61
N PHE A 209 -5.19 -2.79 6.83
CA PHE A 209 -5.39 -2.94 5.39
C PHE A 209 -6.37 -4.06 5.05
N GLY A 210 -6.49 -5.06 5.90
CA GLY A 210 -7.42 -6.18 5.78
C GLY A 210 -8.85 -5.85 6.21
N VAL A 211 -9.62 -6.88 6.49
CA VAL A 211 -10.92 -6.78 7.16
C VAL A 211 -10.66 -6.68 8.66
N ASN A 212 -11.42 -5.85 9.36
CA ASN A 212 -11.26 -5.74 10.81
C ASN A 212 -11.58 -7.09 11.49
N ARG A 213 -10.54 -7.71 12.05
CA ARG A 213 -10.61 -8.98 12.81
C ARG A 213 -10.02 -8.87 14.22
N GLY A 214 -10.04 -7.66 14.78
CA GLY A 214 -9.50 -7.37 16.10
C GLY A 214 -8.28 -6.46 16.05
N ARG A 215 -7.34 -6.67 16.96
CA ARG A 215 -6.12 -5.87 17.10
C ARG A 215 -5.13 -6.28 16.01
N SER A 216 -5.15 -5.53 14.89
CA SER A 216 -4.42 -5.86 13.68
C SER A 216 -3.11 -5.08 13.57
N ILE A 217 -1.99 -5.80 13.46
CA ILE A 217 -0.67 -5.20 13.21
C ILE A 217 -0.19 -5.63 11.83
N PRO A 218 0.36 -4.71 11.01
CA PRO A 218 0.98 -5.08 9.76
C PRO A 218 2.32 -5.77 9.97
N VAL A 219 2.58 -6.77 9.14
CA VAL A 219 3.86 -7.47 9.06
C VAL A 219 4.30 -7.63 7.62
N LEU A 220 5.60 -7.82 7.41
CA LEU A 220 6.19 -8.15 6.11
C LEU A 220 6.91 -9.49 6.20
N ALA A 221 6.45 -10.45 5.41
CA ALA A 221 7.10 -11.74 5.25
C ALA A 221 8.15 -11.72 4.13
N SER A 222 8.01 -10.80 3.19
CA SER A 222 8.91 -10.65 2.06
C SER A 222 8.95 -9.21 1.53
N ARG A 223 9.94 -8.91 0.71
CA ARG A 223 10.02 -7.65 -0.03
C ARG A 223 10.24 -7.88 -1.51
N GLY A 224 9.59 -7.03 -2.32
CA GLY A 224 9.67 -7.06 -3.77
C GLY A 224 8.71 -8.07 -4.42
N CYS A 225 8.74 -8.07 -5.74
CA CYS A 225 7.87 -8.90 -6.57
C CYS A 225 8.64 -9.31 -7.84
N PRO A 226 8.65 -10.60 -8.24
CA PRO A 226 9.45 -11.05 -9.37
C PRO A 226 8.84 -10.72 -10.74
N TYR A 227 7.73 -10.00 -10.76
CA TYR A 227 6.97 -9.69 -11.97
C TYR A 227 7.18 -8.24 -12.40
N GLN A 228 7.05 -8.00 -13.73
CA GLN A 228 7.29 -6.70 -14.37
C GLN A 228 6.02 -6.18 -15.04
N CYS A 229 4.91 -6.14 -14.27
CA CYS A 229 3.66 -5.61 -14.79
C CYS A 229 3.82 -4.13 -15.16
N THR A 230 3.46 -3.77 -16.39
CA THR A 230 3.76 -2.43 -16.97
C THR A 230 3.05 -1.26 -16.28
N PHE A 231 1.98 -1.55 -15.54
CA PHE A 231 1.21 -0.56 -14.78
C PHE A 231 1.71 -0.33 -13.34
N CYS A 232 2.68 -1.12 -12.90
CA CYS A 232 3.14 -1.18 -11.51
C CYS A 232 4.50 -0.49 -11.36
N SER A 233 4.63 0.38 -10.36
CA SER A 233 5.87 1.07 -9.98
C SER A 233 6.86 0.19 -9.20
N ASN A 234 6.44 -1.03 -8.80
CA ASN A 234 7.26 -1.95 -8.02
C ASN A 234 8.69 -2.18 -8.56
N PRO A 235 8.94 -2.36 -9.88
CA PRO A 235 10.30 -2.53 -10.38
C PRO A 235 11.23 -1.35 -10.07
N THR A 236 10.71 -0.15 -10.01
CA THR A 236 11.49 1.08 -9.68
C THR A 236 11.86 1.13 -8.20
N MET A 237 10.95 0.79 -7.31
CA MET A 237 11.19 0.80 -5.86
C MET A 237 11.95 -0.46 -5.38
N TRP A 238 11.54 -1.65 -5.82
CA TRP A 238 11.94 -2.93 -5.23
C TRP A 238 12.75 -3.82 -6.17
N THR A 239 12.99 -3.41 -7.41
CA THR A 239 13.52 -4.26 -8.49
C THR A 239 12.62 -5.48 -8.76
N VAL A 240 13.11 -6.45 -9.50
CA VAL A 240 12.37 -7.69 -9.84
C VAL A 240 12.83 -8.89 -9.00
N ARG A 241 13.31 -8.63 -7.79
CA ARG A 241 13.76 -9.69 -6.88
C ARG A 241 12.83 -9.81 -5.69
N TRP A 242 12.23 -10.96 -5.55
CA TRP A 242 11.49 -11.34 -4.35
C TRP A 242 12.46 -11.88 -3.31
N LYS A 243 12.42 -11.35 -2.11
CA LYS A 243 13.24 -11.75 -0.97
C LYS A 243 12.33 -12.09 0.20
N PRO A 244 12.24 -13.36 0.60
CA PRO A 244 11.51 -13.75 1.81
C PRO A 244 12.39 -13.58 3.06
N ARG A 245 11.72 -13.45 4.19
CA ARG A 245 12.30 -13.66 5.51
C ARG A 245 12.30 -15.15 5.86
N ASP A 246 13.09 -15.52 6.84
CA ASP A 246 13.00 -16.83 7.48
C ASP A 246 11.64 -16.98 8.17
N PRO A 247 10.90 -18.09 7.95
CA PRO A 247 9.62 -18.31 8.61
C PRO A 247 9.71 -18.31 10.14
N GLY A 248 10.81 -18.82 10.70
CA GLY A 248 11.05 -18.89 12.14
C GLY A 248 11.21 -17.51 12.75
N ASP A 249 12.04 -16.64 12.15
CA ASP A 249 12.23 -15.25 12.56
C ASP A 249 10.91 -14.44 12.48
N LEU A 250 10.14 -14.65 11.43
CA LEU A 250 8.83 -14.00 11.29
C LEU A 250 7.85 -14.44 12.39
N LEU A 251 7.84 -15.73 12.75
CA LEU A 251 7.01 -16.24 13.84
C LEU A 251 7.46 -15.74 15.22
N ASP A 252 8.77 -15.51 15.42
CA ASP A 252 9.28 -14.87 16.62
C ASP A 252 8.78 -13.42 16.73
N GLU A 253 8.80 -12.65 15.63
CA GLU A 253 8.22 -11.30 15.62
C GLU A 253 6.73 -11.32 15.93
N ILE A 254 5.96 -12.23 15.32
CA ILE A 254 4.51 -12.36 15.59
C ILE A 254 4.27 -12.68 17.07
N ALA A 255 5.07 -13.56 17.67
CA ALA A 255 4.96 -13.91 19.10
C ALA A 255 5.24 -12.68 20.00
N ASP A 256 6.25 -11.89 19.66
CA ASP A 256 6.57 -10.66 20.38
C ASP A 256 5.45 -9.65 20.28
N LEU A 257 4.89 -9.43 19.07
CA LEU A 257 3.76 -8.53 18.87
C LEU A 257 2.48 -8.98 19.59
N GLN A 258 2.25 -10.29 19.71
CA GLN A 258 1.17 -10.82 20.54
C GLN A 258 1.38 -10.52 22.02
N ARG A 259 2.62 -10.68 22.52
CA ARG A 259 2.95 -10.42 23.91
C ARG A 259 2.91 -8.94 24.28
N GLU A 260 3.48 -8.08 23.43
CA GLU A 260 3.69 -6.66 23.74
C GLU A 260 2.42 -5.83 23.47
N TYR A 261 1.77 -6.08 22.33
CA TYR A 261 0.63 -5.28 21.87
C TYR A 261 -0.72 -6.03 21.90
N GLN A 262 -0.72 -7.29 22.40
CA GLN A 262 -1.93 -8.14 22.42
C GLN A 262 -2.56 -8.26 21.03
N ALA A 263 -1.72 -8.33 19.99
CA ALA A 263 -2.17 -8.48 18.62
C ALA A 263 -2.91 -9.81 18.43
N THR A 264 -4.07 -9.75 17.77
CA THR A 264 -4.91 -10.93 17.50
C THR A 264 -5.05 -11.21 16.02
N ASN A 265 -4.66 -10.25 15.18
CA ASN A 265 -4.68 -10.37 13.73
C ASN A 265 -3.42 -9.75 13.11
N PHE A 266 -2.96 -10.34 12.01
CA PHE A 266 -1.81 -9.82 11.25
C PHE A 266 -2.18 -9.62 9.79
N ASP A 267 -1.97 -8.41 9.29
CA ASP A 267 -2.16 -8.08 7.89
C ASP A 267 -0.79 -8.10 7.20
N PHE A 268 -0.60 -9.00 6.25
CA PHE A 268 0.63 -9.06 5.46
C PHE A 268 0.61 -7.98 4.37
N TYR A 269 1.52 -7.00 4.48
CA TYR A 269 1.62 -5.88 3.54
C TYR A 269 2.55 -6.16 2.37
N ASP A 270 2.92 -7.41 2.20
CA ASP A 270 3.71 -7.89 1.08
C ASP A 270 3.07 -7.53 -0.26
N LEU A 271 3.87 -7.16 -1.24
CA LEU A 271 3.42 -7.01 -2.63
C LEU A 271 2.92 -8.34 -3.20
N THR A 272 3.58 -9.45 -2.82
CA THR A 272 3.15 -10.82 -3.05
C THR A 272 3.89 -11.75 -2.09
N MET A 273 3.20 -12.19 -1.04
CA MET A 273 3.80 -13.05 -0.02
C MET A 273 4.09 -14.46 -0.55
N ILE A 274 3.14 -15.05 -1.28
CA ILE A 274 3.20 -16.45 -1.71
C ILE A 274 3.75 -16.53 -3.15
N VAL A 275 5.06 -16.60 -3.27
CA VAL A 275 5.78 -16.87 -4.52
C VAL A 275 6.34 -18.30 -4.51
N ASN A 276 6.86 -18.75 -3.36
CA ASN A 276 7.42 -20.07 -3.16
C ASN A 276 6.45 -20.94 -2.34
N LYS A 277 6.03 -22.08 -2.91
CA LYS A 277 5.10 -23.00 -2.25
C LYS A 277 5.69 -23.60 -0.97
N GLN A 278 6.98 -23.98 -0.97
CA GLN A 278 7.59 -24.59 0.20
C GLN A 278 7.68 -23.59 1.36
N TRP A 279 8.05 -22.34 1.08
CA TRP A 279 8.14 -21.30 2.08
C TRP A 279 6.82 -21.10 2.87
N ILE A 280 5.69 -21.07 2.14
CA ILE A 280 4.38 -20.90 2.82
C ILE A 280 3.97 -22.15 3.61
N ILE A 281 4.33 -23.35 3.13
CA ILE A 281 4.12 -24.60 3.87
C ILE A 281 4.94 -24.58 5.16
N ASP A 282 6.20 -24.19 5.11
CA ASP A 282 7.09 -24.12 6.27
C ASP A 282 6.58 -23.08 7.30
N PHE A 283 6.10 -21.94 6.84
CA PHE A 283 5.46 -20.94 7.71
C PHE A 283 4.22 -21.49 8.41
N CYS A 284 3.33 -22.16 7.68
CA CYS A 284 2.12 -22.76 8.24
C CYS A 284 2.47 -23.88 9.26
N HIS A 285 3.40 -24.76 8.94
CA HIS A 285 3.86 -25.79 9.88
C HIS A 285 4.53 -25.18 11.13
N GLY A 286 5.27 -24.09 10.97
CA GLY A 286 5.83 -23.37 12.11
C GLY A 286 4.76 -22.83 13.08
N ILE A 287 3.61 -22.33 12.55
CA ILE A 287 2.46 -21.92 13.37
C ILE A 287 1.89 -23.11 14.15
N GLU A 288 1.70 -24.26 13.47
CA GLU A 288 1.16 -25.47 14.08
C GLU A 288 2.11 -26.04 15.18
N GLN A 289 3.40 -26.16 14.87
CA GLN A 289 4.42 -26.66 15.79
C GLN A 289 4.53 -25.81 17.05
N ARG A 290 4.47 -24.47 16.90
CA ARG A 290 4.50 -23.50 17.99
C ARG A 290 3.14 -23.36 18.68
N LYS A 291 2.09 -24.00 18.17
CA LYS A 291 0.70 -23.90 18.67
C LYS A 291 0.20 -22.47 18.80
N MET A 292 0.66 -21.60 17.90
CA MET A 292 0.26 -20.18 17.90
C MET A 292 -1.19 -20.02 17.49
N LYS A 293 -1.88 -19.05 18.09
CA LYS A 293 -3.29 -18.75 17.81
C LYS A 293 -3.46 -17.28 17.47
N PHE A 294 -3.75 -17.00 16.21
CA PHE A 294 -4.06 -15.67 15.68
C PHE A 294 -4.82 -15.81 14.35
N THR A 295 -5.41 -14.72 13.90
CA THR A 295 -5.88 -14.63 12.51
C THR A 295 -4.89 -13.83 11.68
N TRP A 296 -4.88 -14.09 10.37
CA TRP A 296 -4.04 -13.35 9.45
C TRP A 296 -4.67 -13.24 8.07
N GLN A 297 -4.20 -12.28 7.28
CA GLN A 297 -4.81 -11.91 6.01
C GLN A 297 -3.75 -11.53 4.97
N LEU A 298 -4.10 -11.77 3.70
CA LEU A 298 -3.35 -11.37 2.52
C LEU A 298 -4.17 -10.33 1.73
N PRO A 299 -4.23 -9.08 2.19
CA PRO A 299 -5.08 -8.04 1.60
C PRO A 299 -4.56 -7.54 0.26
N SER A 300 -3.25 -7.61 0.01
CA SER A 300 -2.63 -7.34 -1.29
C SER A 300 -2.90 -8.46 -2.29
N GLY A 301 -2.59 -8.25 -3.56
CA GLY A 301 -2.80 -9.27 -4.57
C GLY A 301 -1.88 -10.47 -4.40
N THR A 302 -2.43 -11.68 -4.34
CA THR A 302 -1.68 -12.94 -4.28
C THR A 302 -1.70 -13.63 -5.64
N ARG A 303 -0.63 -14.37 -5.93
CA ARG A 303 -0.51 -15.18 -7.15
C ARG A 303 -1.14 -16.57 -6.94
N SER A 304 -1.77 -17.07 -7.99
CA SER A 304 -2.51 -18.33 -7.95
C SER A 304 -1.63 -19.58 -8.12
N GLU A 305 -0.41 -19.39 -8.60
CA GLU A 305 0.45 -20.49 -9.05
C GLU A 305 0.89 -21.41 -7.90
N ALA A 306 1.10 -20.84 -6.73
CA ALA A 306 1.53 -21.56 -5.52
C ALA A 306 0.37 -21.98 -4.60
N ILE A 307 -0.89 -21.64 -4.96
CA ILE A 307 -2.06 -21.92 -4.10
C ILE A 307 -2.91 -23.03 -4.72
N ASP A 308 -2.66 -24.24 -4.29
CA ASP A 308 -3.44 -25.43 -4.58
C ASP A 308 -4.33 -25.85 -3.39
N ASP A 309 -4.85 -27.07 -3.40
CA ASP A 309 -5.73 -27.57 -2.34
C ASP A 309 -5.00 -27.75 -1.00
N GLU A 310 -3.77 -28.25 -1.03
CA GLU A 310 -2.93 -28.41 0.15
C GLU A 310 -2.66 -27.05 0.81
N VAL A 311 -2.13 -26.10 0.04
CA VAL A 311 -1.80 -24.76 0.56
C VAL A 311 -3.04 -24.05 1.05
N SER A 312 -4.15 -24.04 0.30
CA SER A 312 -5.37 -23.35 0.73
C SER A 312 -5.97 -23.93 2.01
N ARG A 313 -5.85 -25.25 2.24
CA ARG A 313 -6.26 -25.90 3.49
C ARG A 313 -5.35 -25.51 4.65
N LEU A 314 -4.02 -25.56 4.47
CA LEU A 314 -3.05 -25.13 5.48
C LEU A 314 -3.24 -23.66 5.86
N LEU A 315 -3.44 -22.79 4.89
CA LEU A 315 -3.73 -21.37 5.14
C LEU A 315 -4.91 -21.22 6.12
N TYR A 316 -6.04 -21.88 5.85
CA TYR A 316 -7.22 -21.79 6.70
C TYR A 316 -6.99 -22.40 8.09
N GLN A 317 -6.36 -23.56 8.17
CA GLN A 317 -6.07 -24.25 9.44
C GLN A 317 -5.18 -23.42 10.35
N THR A 318 -4.23 -22.67 9.79
CA THR A 318 -3.29 -21.82 10.54
C THR A 318 -3.80 -20.40 10.79
N GLY A 319 -5.07 -20.13 10.52
CA GLY A 319 -5.70 -18.85 10.88
C GLY A 319 -5.81 -17.84 9.76
N CYS A 320 -5.36 -18.13 8.52
CA CYS A 320 -5.67 -17.26 7.40
C CYS A 320 -7.19 -17.18 7.18
N ARG A 321 -7.69 -15.97 7.00
CA ARG A 321 -9.14 -15.78 6.80
C ARG A 321 -9.47 -15.08 5.50
N ASN A 322 -8.65 -14.16 5.05
CA ASN A 322 -8.91 -13.37 3.85
C ASN A 322 -7.71 -13.42 2.90
N ILE A 323 -7.99 -13.64 1.63
CA ILE A 323 -6.99 -13.66 0.56
C ILE A 323 -7.51 -12.87 -0.64
N SER A 324 -6.64 -12.07 -1.25
CA SER A 324 -6.93 -11.32 -2.47
C SER A 324 -6.19 -11.89 -3.66
N TYR A 325 -6.89 -12.03 -4.79
CA TYR A 325 -6.30 -12.31 -6.10
C TYR A 325 -6.41 -11.08 -6.99
N SER A 326 -5.40 -10.85 -7.83
CA SER A 326 -5.37 -9.70 -8.74
C SER A 326 -5.11 -10.16 -10.18
N PRO A 327 -6.12 -10.70 -10.87
CA PRO A 327 -6.00 -11.01 -12.30
C PRO A 327 -5.81 -9.78 -13.17
N GLU A 328 -6.33 -8.63 -12.75
CA GLU A 328 -6.41 -7.33 -13.42
C GLU A 328 -7.36 -7.35 -14.63
N SER A 329 -7.20 -8.31 -15.55
CA SER A 329 -8.04 -8.47 -16.74
C SER A 329 -8.42 -9.94 -16.95
N GLY A 330 -9.52 -10.16 -17.64
CA GLY A 330 -9.90 -11.46 -18.18
C GLY A 330 -9.53 -11.65 -19.65
N SER A 331 -8.97 -10.60 -20.27
CA SER A 331 -8.54 -10.62 -21.67
C SER A 331 -7.08 -11.03 -21.77
N GLU A 332 -6.81 -12.09 -22.53
CA GLU A 332 -5.44 -12.55 -22.78
C GLU A 332 -4.62 -11.48 -23.53
N GLU A 333 -5.24 -10.76 -24.46
CA GLU A 333 -4.62 -9.64 -25.15
C GLU A 333 -4.15 -8.57 -24.17
N THR A 334 -5.04 -8.12 -23.26
CA THR A 334 -4.69 -7.12 -22.24
C THR A 334 -3.62 -7.65 -21.28
N LEU A 335 -3.74 -8.91 -20.80
CA LEU A 335 -2.77 -9.53 -19.91
C LEU A 335 -1.36 -9.58 -20.50
N ASN A 336 -1.25 -9.88 -21.79
CA ASN A 336 0.03 -9.88 -22.51
C ASN A 336 0.62 -8.46 -22.60
N LEU A 337 -0.20 -7.47 -22.97
CA LEU A 337 0.22 -6.06 -23.07
C LEU A 337 0.73 -5.51 -21.74
N ILE A 338 0.04 -5.82 -20.63
CA ILE A 338 0.45 -5.36 -19.31
C ILE A 338 1.49 -6.29 -18.64
N LYS A 339 2.01 -7.27 -19.35
CA LYS A 339 3.00 -8.26 -18.86
C LYS A 339 2.52 -9.01 -17.60
N LYS A 340 1.20 -9.16 -17.43
CA LYS A 340 0.62 -9.90 -16.30
C LYS A 340 0.58 -11.38 -16.62
N ARG A 341 1.65 -12.09 -16.26
CA ARG A 341 1.80 -13.53 -16.49
C ARG A 341 0.90 -14.31 -15.53
N VAL A 342 -0.37 -14.51 -15.89
CA VAL A 342 -1.35 -15.28 -15.12
C VAL A 342 -2.21 -16.14 -16.04
N SER A 343 -2.44 -17.39 -15.66
CA SER A 343 -3.38 -18.29 -16.34
C SER A 343 -4.77 -18.16 -15.72
N ILE A 344 -5.73 -17.64 -16.46
CA ILE A 344 -7.12 -17.49 -15.98
C ILE A 344 -7.75 -18.83 -15.55
N PRO A 345 -7.58 -19.96 -16.29
CA PRO A 345 -8.08 -21.24 -15.82
C PRO A 345 -7.48 -21.69 -14.48
N GLN A 346 -6.16 -21.53 -14.30
CA GLN A 346 -5.47 -21.87 -13.05
C GLN A 346 -5.89 -20.97 -11.90
N LEU A 347 -6.03 -19.66 -12.16
CA LEU A 347 -6.52 -18.68 -11.20
C LEU A 347 -7.93 -19.04 -10.68
N LEU A 348 -8.87 -19.34 -11.57
CA LEU A 348 -10.23 -19.73 -11.20
C LEU A 348 -10.28 -21.06 -10.44
N LYS A 349 -9.38 -21.99 -10.76
CA LYS A 349 -9.21 -23.25 -10.01
C LYS A 349 -8.72 -22.95 -8.58
N SER A 350 -7.68 -22.13 -8.44
CA SER A 350 -7.12 -21.73 -7.15
C SER A 350 -8.17 -20.99 -6.29
N MET A 351 -8.91 -20.02 -6.85
CA MET A 351 -10.01 -19.33 -6.16
C MET A 351 -11.08 -20.30 -5.62
N ARG A 352 -11.46 -21.29 -6.45
CA ARG A 352 -12.45 -22.31 -6.06
C ARG A 352 -11.96 -23.15 -4.90
N LEU A 353 -10.69 -23.58 -4.92
CA LEU A 353 -10.07 -24.34 -3.85
C LEU A 353 -9.97 -23.53 -2.55
N ALA A 354 -9.56 -22.27 -2.65
CA ALA A 354 -9.51 -21.37 -1.52
C ALA A 354 -10.91 -21.19 -0.85
N VAL A 355 -11.95 -20.96 -1.65
CA VAL A 355 -13.34 -20.87 -1.14
C VAL A 355 -13.79 -22.18 -0.53
N ARG A 356 -13.52 -23.32 -1.17
CA ARG A 356 -13.88 -24.65 -0.65
C ARG A 356 -13.25 -24.95 0.71
N ASN A 357 -12.03 -24.49 0.91
CA ASN A 357 -11.29 -24.66 2.16
C ASN A 357 -11.62 -23.56 3.23
N GLY A 358 -12.64 -22.72 2.99
CA GLY A 358 -13.17 -21.79 4.00
C GLY A 358 -12.58 -20.39 3.97
N LEU A 359 -11.68 -20.07 3.04
CA LEU A 359 -11.09 -18.73 2.91
C LEU A 359 -12.10 -17.73 2.32
N ASN A 360 -12.13 -16.52 2.86
CA ASN A 360 -12.81 -15.40 2.22
C ASN A 360 -11.93 -14.86 1.08
N VAL A 361 -12.44 -14.94 -0.14
CA VAL A 361 -11.70 -14.62 -1.36
C VAL A 361 -12.24 -13.35 -1.98
N LYS A 362 -11.33 -12.40 -2.27
CA LYS A 362 -11.57 -11.20 -3.05
C LYS A 362 -10.80 -11.27 -4.38
N SER A 363 -11.34 -10.65 -5.43
CA SER A 363 -10.62 -10.49 -6.70
C SER A 363 -10.60 -9.04 -7.16
N ASN A 364 -9.45 -8.57 -7.65
CA ASN A 364 -9.26 -7.22 -8.16
C ASN A 364 -9.13 -7.23 -9.67
N PHE A 365 -9.82 -6.30 -10.33
CA PHE A 365 -9.78 -6.06 -11.77
C PHE A 365 -9.46 -4.60 -12.03
N ILE A 366 -8.83 -4.31 -13.17
CA ILE A 366 -8.55 -2.97 -13.64
C ILE A 366 -9.12 -2.84 -15.05
N PHE A 367 -9.92 -1.80 -15.29
CA PHE A 367 -10.50 -1.45 -16.58
C PHE A 367 -9.83 -0.22 -17.15
N GLY A 368 -9.73 -0.13 -18.47
CA GLY A 368 -9.30 1.07 -19.15
C GLY A 368 -7.79 1.21 -19.27
N PHE A 369 -7.06 0.11 -19.39
CA PHE A 369 -5.68 0.17 -19.89
C PHE A 369 -5.62 0.89 -21.24
N PRO A 370 -4.52 1.49 -21.64
CA PRO A 370 -4.44 2.33 -22.84
C PRO A 370 -5.00 1.68 -24.11
N GLU A 371 -4.80 0.37 -24.27
CA GLU A 371 -5.23 -0.39 -25.46
C GLU A 371 -6.57 -1.13 -25.29
N ASP A 372 -7.23 -1.03 -24.12
CA ASP A 372 -8.49 -1.71 -23.88
C ASP A 372 -9.58 -1.24 -24.85
N ARG A 373 -10.39 -2.20 -25.29
CA ARG A 373 -11.60 -2.03 -26.09
C ARG A 373 -12.75 -2.75 -25.42
N TRP A 374 -13.98 -2.55 -25.89
CA TRP A 374 -15.15 -3.27 -25.37
C TRP A 374 -14.98 -4.80 -25.40
N LYS A 375 -14.29 -5.36 -26.39
CA LYS A 375 -13.97 -6.78 -26.47
C LYS A 375 -13.24 -7.25 -25.20
N ASN A 376 -12.20 -6.54 -24.78
CA ASN A 376 -11.37 -6.88 -23.63
C ASN A 376 -12.18 -6.80 -22.32
N LEU A 377 -13.08 -5.81 -22.21
CA LEU A 377 -13.98 -5.69 -21.06
C LEU A 377 -15.00 -6.84 -21.03
N TRP A 378 -15.57 -7.25 -22.18
CA TRP A 378 -16.47 -8.39 -22.26
C TRP A 378 -15.79 -9.71 -21.86
N GLU A 379 -14.54 -9.92 -22.27
CA GLU A 379 -13.74 -11.06 -21.84
C GLU A 379 -13.53 -11.02 -20.31
N THR A 380 -13.28 -9.85 -19.73
CA THR A 380 -13.16 -9.67 -18.30
C THR A 380 -14.48 -9.92 -17.55
N TYR A 381 -15.62 -9.48 -18.07
CA TYR A 381 -16.93 -9.80 -17.49
C TYR A 381 -17.20 -11.29 -17.43
N ARG A 382 -16.79 -12.06 -18.46
CA ARG A 382 -16.90 -13.54 -18.44
C ARG A 382 -16.09 -14.14 -17.28
N VAL A 383 -14.91 -13.60 -17.00
CA VAL A 383 -14.08 -14.04 -15.86
C VAL A 383 -14.74 -13.64 -14.53
N ILE A 384 -15.29 -12.44 -14.42
CA ILE A 384 -16.04 -11.97 -13.25
C ILE A 384 -17.22 -12.91 -12.93
N VAL A 385 -18.01 -13.30 -13.94
CA VAL A 385 -19.12 -14.25 -13.78
C VAL A 385 -18.59 -15.62 -13.32
N ARG A 386 -17.51 -16.13 -13.94
CA ARG A 386 -16.91 -17.42 -13.53
C ARG A 386 -16.33 -17.37 -12.11
N ALA A 387 -15.82 -16.23 -11.67
CA ALA A 387 -15.37 -16.02 -10.31
C ALA A 387 -16.55 -16.01 -9.30
N ALA A 388 -17.69 -15.40 -9.66
CA ALA A 388 -18.92 -15.50 -8.88
C ALA A 388 -19.42 -16.96 -8.76
N TRP A 389 -19.36 -17.74 -9.85
CA TRP A 389 -19.64 -19.18 -9.84
C TRP A 389 -18.68 -19.95 -8.94
N ALA A 390 -17.38 -19.63 -8.98
CA ALA A 390 -16.40 -20.25 -8.10
C ALA A 390 -16.64 -19.97 -6.62
N GLY A 391 -17.49 -18.99 -6.32
CA GLY A 391 -17.96 -18.69 -4.96
C GLY A 391 -17.13 -17.64 -4.23
N ILE A 392 -16.31 -16.86 -4.90
CA ILE A 392 -15.58 -15.77 -4.24
C ILE A 392 -16.54 -14.78 -3.58
N HIS A 393 -16.07 -14.04 -2.61
CA HIS A 393 -16.90 -13.23 -1.72
C HIS A 393 -17.05 -11.80 -2.22
N ASP A 394 -15.96 -11.21 -2.70
CA ASP A 394 -15.90 -9.82 -3.11
C ASP A 394 -15.13 -9.63 -4.41
N ILE A 395 -15.46 -8.56 -5.12
CA ILE A 395 -14.62 -8.00 -6.17
C ILE A 395 -14.34 -6.52 -5.93
N ALA A 396 -13.26 -6.04 -6.52
CA ALA A 396 -13.05 -4.61 -6.77
C ALA A 396 -12.70 -4.42 -8.24
N ILE A 397 -13.38 -3.45 -8.88
CA ILE A 397 -13.07 -3.05 -10.24
C ILE A 397 -12.53 -1.62 -10.17
N TRP A 398 -11.24 -1.49 -10.45
CA TRP A 398 -10.52 -0.23 -10.49
C TRP A 398 -10.49 0.30 -11.92
N VAL A 399 -10.24 1.60 -12.08
CA VAL A 399 -9.91 2.17 -13.38
C VAL A 399 -8.42 2.45 -13.41
N PHE A 400 -7.78 2.14 -14.52
CA PHE A 400 -6.36 2.36 -14.70
C PHE A 400 -6.00 3.84 -14.52
N VAL A 401 -5.00 4.07 -13.71
CA VAL A 401 -4.33 5.37 -13.53
C VAL A 401 -2.81 5.17 -13.66
N PRO A 402 -2.11 6.02 -14.38
CA PRO A 402 -0.66 5.90 -14.61
C PRO A 402 0.12 6.41 -13.42
N TYR A 403 0.62 5.52 -12.57
CA TYR A 403 1.50 5.89 -11.47
C TYR A 403 2.93 6.18 -11.96
N PRO A 404 3.58 7.26 -11.48
CA PRO A 404 4.99 7.52 -11.73
C PRO A 404 5.86 6.31 -11.37
N GLY A 405 6.89 6.06 -12.17
CA GLY A 405 7.76 4.89 -12.01
C GLY A 405 7.24 3.60 -12.64
N SER A 406 6.06 3.61 -13.26
CA SER A 406 5.55 2.49 -14.06
C SER A 406 5.85 2.67 -15.56
N GLU A 407 6.08 1.57 -16.28
CA GLU A 407 6.36 1.59 -17.73
C GLU A 407 5.23 2.28 -18.52
N LEU A 408 3.96 2.05 -18.14
CA LEU A 408 2.82 2.70 -18.78
C LEU A 408 2.74 4.22 -18.49
N PHE A 409 3.24 4.68 -17.34
CA PHE A 409 3.35 6.11 -17.07
C PHE A 409 4.36 6.75 -18.03
N ASP A 410 5.55 6.17 -18.18
CA ASP A 410 6.60 6.68 -19.06
C ASP A 410 6.15 6.68 -20.52
N GLN A 411 5.45 5.61 -20.96
CA GLN A 411 4.85 5.52 -22.28
C GLN A 411 3.84 6.65 -22.52
N LEU A 412 2.86 6.84 -21.62
CA LEU A 412 1.83 7.86 -21.76
C LEU A 412 2.41 9.29 -21.72
N ARG A 413 3.49 9.48 -20.96
CA ARG A 413 4.22 10.75 -20.94
C ARG A 413 4.94 11.02 -22.25
N SER A 414 5.62 10.03 -22.81
CA SER A 414 6.28 10.15 -24.12
C SER A 414 5.31 10.38 -25.27
N GLU A 415 4.08 9.86 -25.15
CA GLU A 415 2.97 10.10 -26.11
C GLU A 415 2.29 11.49 -25.91
N GLY A 416 2.73 12.29 -24.94
CA GLY A 416 2.13 13.60 -24.62
C GLY A 416 0.74 13.54 -23.98
N ARG A 417 0.31 12.36 -23.49
CA ARG A 417 -0.98 12.16 -22.81
C ARG A 417 -0.94 12.52 -21.32
N ILE A 418 0.25 12.62 -20.77
CA ILE A 418 0.56 13.22 -19.47
C ILE A 418 1.51 14.37 -19.77
N GLN A 419 0.99 15.60 -19.82
CA GLN A 419 1.77 16.79 -20.16
C GLN A 419 2.57 17.26 -18.94
N GLU A 420 1.89 17.48 -17.81
CA GLU A 420 2.48 17.97 -16.57
C GLU A 420 2.03 17.12 -15.38
N MET A 421 2.91 17.00 -14.40
CA MET A 421 2.60 16.40 -13.09
C MET A 421 2.20 17.52 -12.11
N ASP A 422 1.10 18.18 -12.42
CA ASP A 422 0.50 19.22 -11.58
C ASP A 422 -0.42 18.60 -10.49
N ASP A 423 -0.98 19.45 -9.63
CA ASP A 423 -1.88 18.99 -8.57
C ASP A 423 -3.15 18.33 -9.11
N ALA A 424 -3.60 18.73 -10.30
CA ALA A 424 -4.72 18.08 -10.96
C ALA A 424 -4.36 16.66 -11.45
N TYR A 425 -3.12 16.43 -11.91
CA TYR A 425 -2.63 15.10 -12.23
C TYR A 425 -2.61 14.21 -10.97
N PHE A 426 -2.04 14.68 -9.86
CA PHE A 426 -2.00 13.92 -8.61
C PHE A 426 -3.41 13.64 -8.06
N GLY A 427 -4.32 14.61 -8.13
CA GLY A 427 -5.72 14.41 -7.76
C GLY A 427 -6.41 13.32 -8.60
N ARG A 428 -6.09 13.22 -9.91
CA ARG A 428 -6.61 12.15 -10.77
C ARG A 428 -6.13 10.76 -10.37
N LEU A 429 -4.95 10.63 -9.77
CA LEU A 429 -4.45 9.35 -9.27
C LEU A 429 -5.32 8.81 -8.11
N ALA A 430 -5.93 9.67 -7.30
CA ALA A 430 -6.83 9.26 -6.23
C ALA A 430 -8.17 8.68 -6.74
N ALA A 431 -8.53 8.93 -8.01
CA ALA A 431 -9.80 8.47 -8.60
C ALA A 431 -9.91 6.94 -8.71
N TYR A 432 -8.82 6.19 -8.56
CA TYR A 432 -8.92 4.73 -8.50
C TYR A 432 -9.80 4.27 -7.30
N ALA A 433 -9.74 4.95 -6.18
CA ALA A 433 -10.51 4.65 -4.98
C ALA A 433 -11.90 5.31 -4.94
N ASP A 434 -12.13 6.34 -5.76
CA ASP A 434 -13.39 7.06 -5.85
C ASP A 434 -14.32 6.41 -6.89
N VAL A 435 -15.51 5.99 -6.44
CA VAL A 435 -16.50 5.39 -7.34
C VAL A 435 -17.30 6.42 -8.13
N THR A 436 -17.22 7.70 -7.76
CA THR A 436 -17.95 8.81 -8.43
C THR A 436 -17.08 9.49 -9.48
N GLN A 437 -15.76 9.39 -9.36
CA GLN A 437 -14.79 9.96 -10.28
C GLN A 437 -14.12 8.88 -11.12
N THR A 438 -13.96 9.14 -12.40
CA THR A 438 -13.25 8.26 -13.32
C THR A 438 -12.53 9.12 -14.34
N TYR A 439 -11.27 8.80 -14.59
CA TYR A 439 -10.50 9.37 -15.69
C TYR A 439 -10.16 8.28 -16.69
N SER A 440 -9.97 8.63 -17.95
CA SER A 440 -9.64 7.65 -18.98
C SER A 440 -8.30 7.98 -19.62
N TYR A 441 -7.39 7.04 -19.51
CA TYR A 441 -6.17 6.98 -20.30
C TYR A 441 -6.27 5.92 -21.42
N CYS A 442 -7.44 5.32 -21.58
CA CYS A 442 -7.75 4.39 -22.66
C CYS A 442 -7.97 5.14 -23.99
N ARG A 443 -7.47 4.57 -25.10
CA ARG A 443 -7.62 5.18 -26.42
C ARG A 443 -9.02 5.01 -27.01
N ALA A 444 -9.68 3.91 -26.70
CA ALA A 444 -10.96 3.53 -27.30
C ALA A 444 -12.19 3.77 -26.41
N LEU A 445 -11.99 3.94 -25.09
CA LEU A 445 -13.07 4.04 -24.12
C LEU A 445 -12.97 5.35 -23.32
N GLY A 446 -14.03 6.14 -23.40
CA GLY A 446 -14.11 7.41 -22.66
C GLY A 446 -14.50 7.22 -21.18
N ARG A 447 -14.38 8.33 -20.41
CA ARG A 447 -14.67 8.38 -18.98
C ARG A 447 -16.03 7.77 -18.60
N LYS A 448 -17.12 8.19 -19.30
CA LYS A 448 -18.48 7.71 -19.01
C LYS A 448 -18.64 6.21 -19.29
N GLN A 449 -17.99 5.72 -20.33
CA GLN A 449 -18.02 4.31 -20.70
C GLN A 449 -17.31 3.44 -19.65
N LEU A 450 -16.12 3.86 -19.16
CA LEU A 450 -15.40 3.16 -18.12
C LEU A 450 -16.14 3.18 -16.77
N LEU A 451 -16.74 4.31 -16.41
CA LEU A 451 -17.59 4.39 -15.22
C LEU A 451 -18.78 3.43 -15.32
N GLY A 452 -19.51 3.46 -16.45
CA GLY A 452 -20.64 2.54 -16.70
C GLY A 452 -20.20 1.07 -16.68
N ALA A 453 -19.05 0.77 -17.30
CA ALA A 453 -18.50 -0.59 -17.31
C ALA A 453 -18.12 -1.07 -15.88
N ARG A 454 -17.49 -0.21 -15.07
CA ARG A 454 -17.15 -0.51 -13.67
C ARG A 454 -18.39 -0.84 -12.84
N VAL A 455 -19.41 0.02 -12.94
CA VAL A 455 -20.70 -0.18 -12.23
C VAL A 455 -21.37 -1.45 -12.71
N ALA A 456 -21.50 -1.65 -14.03
CA ALA A 456 -22.11 -2.85 -14.61
C ALA A 456 -21.41 -4.14 -14.18
N GLY A 457 -20.07 -4.16 -14.18
CA GLY A 457 -19.29 -5.32 -13.73
C GLY A 457 -19.49 -5.64 -12.25
N THR A 458 -19.60 -4.61 -11.42
CA THR A 458 -19.88 -4.78 -9.99
C THR A 458 -21.28 -5.37 -9.75
N PHE A 459 -22.31 -4.82 -10.40
CA PHE A 459 -23.67 -5.37 -10.33
C PHE A 459 -23.77 -6.78 -10.92
N LEU A 460 -23.09 -7.03 -12.02
CA LEU A 460 -23.04 -8.38 -12.63
C LEU A 460 -22.48 -9.41 -11.64
N PHE A 461 -21.37 -9.10 -10.99
CA PHE A 461 -20.78 -10.00 -9.99
C PHE A 461 -21.75 -10.28 -8.85
N TYR A 462 -22.21 -9.24 -8.14
CA TYR A 462 -23.05 -9.43 -6.98
C TYR A 462 -24.41 -10.03 -7.36
N GLY A 463 -24.98 -9.66 -8.51
CA GLY A 463 -26.22 -10.26 -9.03
C GLY A 463 -26.08 -11.77 -9.21
N VAL A 464 -25.05 -12.22 -9.91
CA VAL A 464 -24.77 -13.65 -10.09
C VAL A 464 -24.43 -14.34 -8.75
N ALA A 465 -23.58 -13.72 -7.92
CA ALA A 465 -23.19 -14.29 -6.64
C ALA A 465 -24.36 -14.48 -5.68
N TRP A 466 -25.32 -13.53 -5.66
CA TRP A 466 -26.50 -13.59 -4.79
C TRP A 466 -27.60 -14.51 -5.35
N LEU A 467 -27.76 -14.58 -6.66
CA LEU A 467 -28.63 -15.61 -7.28
C LEU A 467 -28.17 -17.02 -6.93
N LEU A 468 -26.86 -17.27 -6.96
CA LEU A 468 -26.30 -18.59 -6.64
C LEU A 468 -26.27 -18.87 -5.12
N ARG A 469 -26.22 -17.84 -4.29
CA ARG A 469 -26.10 -17.93 -2.83
C ARG A 469 -27.00 -16.88 -2.16
N PRO A 470 -28.32 -17.06 -2.17
CA PRO A 470 -29.30 -16.04 -1.75
C PRO A 470 -29.22 -15.66 -0.26
N TRP A 471 -28.54 -16.45 0.56
CA TRP A 471 -28.30 -16.11 1.97
C TRP A 471 -27.21 -15.05 2.17
N ARG A 472 -26.31 -14.80 1.18
CA ARG A 472 -25.19 -13.87 1.33
C ARG A 472 -25.60 -12.42 1.61
N PRO A 473 -26.57 -11.82 0.92
CA PRO A 473 -27.02 -10.46 1.23
C PRO A 473 -27.46 -10.30 2.70
N PHE A 474 -28.18 -11.31 3.22
CA PHE A 474 -28.64 -11.30 4.61
C PHE A 474 -27.45 -11.41 5.58
N ARG A 475 -26.47 -12.27 5.29
CA ARG A 475 -25.26 -12.38 6.08
C ARG A 475 -24.47 -11.07 6.08
N ILE A 476 -24.29 -10.42 4.91
CA ILE A 476 -23.63 -9.13 4.79
C ILE A 476 -24.30 -8.09 5.70
N LEU A 477 -25.62 -8.02 5.67
CA LEU A 477 -26.37 -7.08 6.50
C LEU A 477 -26.20 -7.37 8.00
N ILE A 478 -26.38 -8.63 8.42
CA ILE A 478 -26.23 -9.05 9.81
C ILE A 478 -24.83 -8.77 10.34
N ASN A 479 -23.80 -9.17 9.58
CA ASN A 479 -22.39 -8.96 9.97
C ASN A 479 -22.03 -7.48 10.02
N SER A 480 -22.55 -6.66 9.10
CA SER A 480 -22.32 -5.21 9.09
C SER A 480 -22.94 -4.54 10.33
N ILE A 481 -24.10 -4.98 10.79
CA ILE A 481 -24.77 -4.44 11.99
C ILE A 481 -24.07 -4.96 13.26
N SER A 482 -23.83 -6.26 13.37
CA SER A 482 -23.22 -6.88 14.57
C SER A 482 -21.75 -6.51 14.75
N GLY A 483 -21.06 -6.12 13.67
CA GLY A 483 -19.64 -5.78 13.69
C GLY A 483 -18.69 -6.96 13.53
N HIS A 484 -19.18 -8.18 13.33
CA HIS A 484 -18.38 -9.37 13.03
C HIS A 484 -18.07 -9.44 11.54
N LEU A 485 -17.13 -8.60 11.09
CA LEU A 485 -16.83 -8.45 9.68
C LEU A 485 -15.96 -9.61 9.17
N GLU A 486 -16.35 -10.20 8.06
CA GLU A 486 -15.62 -11.28 7.39
C GLU A 486 -15.15 -10.90 5.98
N SER A 487 -15.80 -9.92 5.35
CA SER A 487 -15.57 -9.53 3.97
C SER A 487 -15.50 -8.01 3.78
N ARG A 488 -14.97 -7.57 2.63
CA ARG A 488 -14.88 -6.15 2.29
C ARG A 488 -16.24 -5.53 2.02
N SER A 489 -17.18 -6.27 1.45
CA SER A 489 -18.54 -5.80 1.27
C SER A 489 -19.23 -5.49 2.60
N GLU A 490 -19.02 -6.31 3.62
CA GLU A 490 -19.54 -6.06 4.97
C GLU A 490 -18.94 -4.78 5.59
N LEU A 491 -17.62 -4.59 5.42
CA LEU A 491 -16.95 -3.36 5.86
C LEU A 491 -17.50 -2.12 5.14
N ALA A 492 -17.71 -2.20 3.81
CA ALA A 492 -18.26 -1.10 3.02
C ALA A 492 -19.70 -0.75 3.45
N VAL A 493 -20.56 -1.75 3.64
CA VAL A 493 -21.95 -1.55 4.11
C VAL A 493 -21.96 -0.94 5.51
N ARG A 494 -21.11 -1.42 6.44
CA ARG A 494 -20.98 -0.81 7.77
C ARG A 494 -20.49 0.62 7.72
N GLY A 495 -19.52 0.92 6.88
CA GLY A 495 -19.01 2.29 6.64
C GLY A 495 -20.13 3.22 6.16
N PHE A 496 -20.95 2.76 5.20
CA PHE A 496 -22.10 3.49 4.71
C PHE A 496 -23.13 3.78 5.83
N PHE A 497 -23.50 2.80 6.62
CA PHE A 497 -24.42 3.03 7.77
C PHE A 497 -23.85 4.01 8.79
N LYS A 498 -22.55 3.93 9.11
CA LYS A 498 -21.90 4.87 10.04
C LYS A 498 -21.94 6.31 9.51
N ARG A 499 -21.77 6.51 8.20
CA ARG A 499 -21.88 7.85 7.58
C ARG A 499 -23.28 8.41 7.63
N LEU A 500 -24.29 7.60 7.29
CA LEU A 500 -25.70 8.00 7.40
C LEU A 500 -26.08 8.43 8.83
N LEU A 501 -25.62 7.69 9.85
CA LEU A 501 -25.92 7.99 11.24
C LEU A 501 -25.18 9.22 11.78
N LYS A 502 -24.00 9.57 11.22
CA LYS A 502 -23.21 10.73 11.62
C LYS A 502 -23.56 12.03 10.86
N GLY A 503 -24.55 11.96 9.95
CA GLY A 503 -24.97 13.14 9.15
C GLY A 503 -23.94 13.60 8.11
N TRP A 504 -23.05 12.72 7.68
CA TRP A 504 -22.05 12.97 6.61
C TRP A 504 -22.58 12.37 5.30
N ALA A 505 -23.66 12.91 4.78
CA ALA A 505 -24.18 12.56 3.45
C ALA A 505 -23.83 13.67 2.44
#